data_3a21b3acbd74372b5701b6b0b851b369
#
_entry.id   3a21b3acbd74372b5701b6b0b851b369
#
_cell.length_a   1.000
_cell.length_b   1.000
_cell.length_c   1.000
_cell.angle_alpha   90.00
_cell.angle_beta   90.00
_cell.angle_gamma   90.00
#
_symmetry.space_group_name_H-M   'P 1'
#
loop_
_entity.id
_entity.type
_entity.pdbx_description
1 polymer ?
#
loop_
_entity_poly.entity_id
_entity_poly.type
_entity_poly.pdbx_seq_one_letter_code
_entity_poly.pdbx_strand_id
1 'polypeptide(L)'
;MSMLTGVGPATLRKTSQVFGFESKTVEQLAAEVPALRSALTGGAWSDALAKAEEQVELAERSGCLILSPLDEDYPKLLAATKDDPFLLWVRGALAPTPEKSVAIIGTREPTEHGRLIAQRITRFFVEQGWSVVSGLALGCDGIAHQEAVDARGHTVAVMAHGLQTVAPAKHRKLAEDILNAGGALVSQYPIGRDAIPQQFVQRDKTQAGMAQGVVMIQSDLQGGSLHASRASIEYGRWLAVPYPTEQDRGRNEPKIQANMRLAEGRDTERMELLRLKDGAGLGRILVLRSKDDYARCLESTSAPAIEKPASQGSMF
;
A
#
# COMPACT_ATOMS: atom_id res chain seq x y z
N MET A 1 -18.79 7.09 -12.35
CA MET A 1 -18.50 8.28 -11.50
C MET A 1 -17.00 8.50 -11.30
N SER A 2 -16.21 7.46 -11.13
CA SER A 2 -14.74 7.56 -10.94
C SER A 2 -13.98 8.27 -12.06
N MET A 3 -14.55 8.31 -13.27
CA MET A 3 -13.98 8.99 -14.45
C MET A 3 -14.42 10.45 -14.60
N LEU A 4 -15.26 10.97 -13.71
CA LEU A 4 -15.62 12.38 -13.68
C LEU A 4 -14.47 13.24 -13.12
N THR A 5 -14.17 14.35 -13.81
CA THR A 5 -13.19 15.32 -13.31
C THR A 5 -13.67 15.91 -11.98
N GLY A 6 -12.80 15.94 -10.97
CA GLY A 6 -13.13 16.45 -9.63
C GLY A 6 -13.80 15.42 -8.69
N VAL A 7 -14.11 14.22 -9.17
CA VAL A 7 -14.61 13.12 -8.34
C VAL A 7 -13.44 12.23 -7.92
N GLY A 8 -13.10 12.31 -6.65
CA GLY A 8 -12.04 11.50 -6.06
C GLY A 8 -12.58 10.42 -5.10
N PRO A 9 -11.68 9.63 -4.47
CA PRO A 9 -12.04 8.53 -3.57
C PRO A 9 -13.03 8.92 -2.46
N ALA A 10 -12.85 10.09 -1.86
CA ALA A 10 -13.75 10.60 -0.81
C ALA A 10 -15.19 10.82 -1.30
N THR A 11 -15.35 11.33 -2.54
CA THR A 11 -16.67 11.51 -3.15
C THR A 11 -17.30 10.16 -3.47
N LEU A 12 -16.54 9.23 -4.05
CA LEU A 12 -17.01 7.88 -4.36
C LEU A 12 -17.48 7.16 -3.09
N ARG A 13 -16.72 7.24 -2.00
CA ARG A 13 -17.08 6.66 -0.71
C ARG A 13 -18.37 7.26 -0.14
N LYS A 14 -18.53 8.58 -0.19
CA LYS A 14 -19.77 9.24 0.23
C LYS A 14 -20.96 8.80 -0.63
N THR A 15 -20.77 8.65 -1.92
CA THR A 15 -21.83 8.23 -2.85
C THR A 15 -22.24 6.78 -2.60
N SER A 16 -21.30 5.87 -2.36
CA SER A 16 -21.61 4.47 -2.05
C SER A 16 -22.33 4.27 -0.73
N GLN A 17 -22.29 5.26 0.18
CA GLN A 17 -23.02 5.27 1.46
C GLN A 17 -24.45 5.82 1.34
N VAL A 18 -24.82 6.36 0.21
CA VAL A 18 -26.22 6.82 -0.03
C VAL A 18 -27.14 5.61 -0.06
N PHE A 19 -28.19 5.65 0.74
CA PHE A 19 -29.15 4.54 0.80
C PHE A 19 -29.74 4.23 -0.59
N GLY A 20 -29.61 2.98 -1.03
CA GLY A 20 -30.09 2.54 -2.35
C GLY A 20 -29.32 3.13 -3.54
N PHE A 21 -28.03 3.51 -3.37
CA PHE A 21 -27.23 4.16 -4.40
C PHE A 21 -27.17 3.37 -5.71
N GLU A 22 -27.19 2.06 -5.67
CA GLU A 22 -27.14 1.19 -6.85
C GLU A 22 -28.38 1.33 -7.78
N SER A 23 -29.52 1.70 -7.21
CA SER A 23 -30.77 1.89 -7.95
C SER A 23 -31.07 3.33 -8.33
N LYS A 24 -30.22 4.28 -7.88
CA LYS A 24 -30.41 5.71 -8.13
C LYS A 24 -29.72 6.14 -9.43
N THR A 25 -30.36 7.08 -10.14
CA THR A 25 -29.70 7.76 -11.25
C THR A 25 -28.58 8.69 -10.75
N VAL A 26 -27.66 9.06 -11.63
CA VAL A 26 -26.56 9.97 -11.26
C VAL A 26 -27.07 11.34 -10.82
N GLU A 27 -28.21 11.82 -11.38
CA GLU A 27 -28.86 13.07 -10.98
C GLU A 27 -29.42 12.97 -9.56
N GLN A 28 -30.03 11.84 -9.20
CA GLN A 28 -30.52 11.59 -7.84
C GLN A 28 -29.36 11.56 -6.85
N LEU A 29 -28.25 10.87 -7.19
CA LEU A 29 -27.04 10.87 -6.37
C LEU A 29 -26.44 12.27 -6.24
N ALA A 30 -26.41 13.07 -7.30
CA ALA A 30 -25.92 14.43 -7.28
C ALA A 30 -26.80 15.38 -6.43
N ALA A 31 -28.07 15.08 -6.24
CA ALA A 31 -28.92 15.82 -5.30
C ALA A 31 -28.49 15.60 -3.84
N GLU A 32 -27.99 14.40 -3.51
CA GLU A 32 -27.56 14.04 -2.16
C GLU A 32 -26.07 14.27 -1.90
N VAL A 33 -25.22 14.21 -2.96
CA VAL A 33 -23.76 14.41 -2.88
C VAL A 33 -23.35 15.65 -3.68
N PRO A 34 -23.21 16.83 -3.05
CA PRO A 34 -22.94 18.10 -3.75
C PRO A 34 -21.70 18.09 -4.65
N ALA A 35 -20.66 17.31 -4.29
CA ALA A 35 -19.45 17.17 -5.10
C ALA A 35 -19.72 16.52 -6.47
N LEU A 36 -20.74 15.65 -6.60
CA LEU A 36 -21.17 15.11 -7.89
C LEU A 36 -21.87 16.17 -8.74
N ARG A 37 -22.71 17.00 -8.12
CA ARG A 37 -23.45 18.05 -8.84
C ARG A 37 -22.51 18.99 -9.59
N SER A 38 -21.42 19.40 -8.97
CA SER A 38 -20.43 20.28 -9.62
C SER A 38 -19.63 19.59 -10.73
N ALA A 39 -19.54 18.26 -10.70
CA ALA A 39 -18.84 17.46 -11.71
C ALA A 39 -19.72 17.10 -12.93
N LEU A 40 -21.05 17.21 -12.82
CA LEU A 40 -22.02 16.82 -13.85
C LEU A 40 -22.41 17.99 -14.76
N THR A 41 -21.43 18.71 -15.31
CA THR A 41 -21.69 19.83 -16.22
C THR A 41 -21.42 19.46 -17.68
N GLY A 42 -22.21 19.98 -18.63
CA GLY A 42 -21.87 20.00 -20.05
C GLY A 42 -21.58 18.62 -20.70
N GLY A 43 -22.37 17.59 -20.41
CA GLY A 43 -22.15 16.24 -21.00
C GLY A 43 -21.07 15.40 -20.34
N ALA A 44 -20.46 15.90 -19.27
CA ALA A 44 -19.37 15.19 -18.57
C ALA A 44 -19.73 13.75 -18.10
N TRP A 45 -21.01 13.48 -17.85
CA TRP A 45 -21.46 12.14 -17.48
C TRP A 45 -21.32 11.12 -18.63
N SER A 46 -21.77 11.50 -19.84
CA SER A 46 -21.64 10.64 -21.03
C SER A 46 -20.17 10.28 -21.30
N ASP A 47 -19.29 11.30 -21.26
CA ASP A 47 -17.86 11.08 -21.46
C ASP A 47 -17.24 10.21 -20.37
N ALA A 48 -17.65 10.39 -19.11
CA ALA A 48 -17.17 9.59 -18.00
C ALA A 48 -17.68 8.13 -18.07
N LEU A 49 -18.91 7.93 -18.56
CA LEU A 49 -19.46 6.60 -18.77
C LEU A 49 -18.68 5.85 -19.87
N ALA A 50 -18.48 6.48 -21.03
CA ALA A 50 -17.70 5.88 -22.11
C ALA A 50 -16.26 5.52 -21.67
N LYS A 51 -15.60 6.38 -20.90
CA LYS A 51 -14.29 6.07 -20.32
C LYS A 51 -14.33 4.91 -19.31
N ALA A 52 -15.40 4.79 -18.53
CA ALA A 52 -15.55 3.69 -17.59
C ALA A 52 -15.76 2.36 -18.34
N GLU A 53 -16.59 2.34 -19.39
CA GLU A 53 -16.81 1.18 -20.27
C GLU A 53 -15.48 0.75 -20.93
N GLU A 54 -14.70 1.70 -21.46
CA GLU A 54 -13.35 1.44 -21.99
C GLU A 54 -12.45 0.78 -20.96
N GLN A 55 -12.46 1.25 -19.69
CA GLN A 55 -11.64 0.66 -18.64
C GLN A 55 -12.08 -0.77 -18.29
N VAL A 56 -13.36 -1.07 -18.31
CA VAL A 56 -13.88 -2.44 -18.13
C VAL A 56 -13.37 -3.34 -19.24
N GLU A 57 -13.52 -2.94 -20.51
CA GLU A 57 -13.00 -3.70 -21.64
C GLU A 57 -11.49 -3.91 -21.60
N LEU A 58 -10.72 -2.87 -21.24
CA LEU A 58 -9.26 -2.96 -21.12
C LEU A 58 -8.87 -3.91 -19.97
N ALA A 59 -9.58 -3.89 -18.87
CA ALA A 59 -9.35 -4.78 -17.75
C ALA A 59 -9.60 -6.24 -18.15
N GLU A 60 -10.73 -6.55 -18.79
CA GLU A 60 -11.07 -7.88 -19.30
C GLU A 60 -10.00 -8.42 -20.26
N ARG A 61 -9.62 -7.61 -21.27
CA ARG A 61 -8.58 -7.98 -22.25
C ARG A 61 -7.21 -8.21 -21.62
N SER A 62 -6.91 -7.55 -20.50
CA SER A 62 -5.64 -7.64 -19.78
C SER A 62 -5.64 -8.68 -18.66
N GLY A 63 -6.76 -9.39 -18.44
CA GLY A 63 -6.93 -10.31 -17.32
C GLY A 63 -6.83 -9.61 -15.97
N CYS A 64 -7.32 -8.36 -15.89
CA CYS A 64 -7.40 -7.57 -14.67
C CYS A 64 -8.83 -7.53 -14.13
N LEU A 65 -8.97 -7.52 -12.81
CA LEU A 65 -10.20 -7.18 -12.12
C LEU A 65 -10.17 -5.70 -11.72
N ILE A 66 -11.33 -5.05 -11.66
CA ILE A 66 -11.50 -3.73 -11.05
C ILE A 66 -12.30 -3.95 -9.77
N LEU A 67 -11.68 -3.71 -8.62
CA LEU A 67 -12.27 -3.93 -7.31
C LEU A 67 -12.52 -2.61 -6.59
N SER A 68 -13.55 -2.57 -5.77
CA SER A 68 -13.93 -1.47 -4.88
C SER A 68 -14.19 -1.98 -3.45
N PRO A 69 -14.33 -1.14 -2.43
CA PRO A 69 -14.71 -1.57 -1.08
C PRO A 69 -16.09 -2.23 -0.97
N LEU A 70 -16.86 -2.26 -2.08
CA LEU A 70 -18.15 -2.95 -2.16
C LEU A 70 -17.98 -4.44 -2.50
N ASP A 71 -16.81 -4.82 -3.00
CA ASP A 71 -16.49 -6.20 -3.37
C ASP A 71 -15.87 -6.94 -2.17
N GLU A 72 -16.23 -8.21 -1.98
CA GLU A 72 -15.73 -9.05 -0.87
C GLU A 72 -14.21 -9.22 -0.90
N ASP A 73 -13.65 -9.30 -2.13
CA ASP A 73 -12.22 -9.50 -2.37
C ASP A 73 -11.39 -8.22 -2.22
N TYR A 74 -12.03 -7.07 -1.99
CA TYR A 74 -11.26 -5.83 -1.77
C TYR A 74 -10.45 -5.89 -0.46
N PRO A 75 -9.17 -5.44 -0.44
CA PRO A 75 -8.32 -5.54 0.73
C PRO A 75 -8.89 -4.76 1.93
N LYS A 76 -9.43 -5.46 2.93
CA LYS A 76 -10.08 -4.86 4.11
C LYS A 76 -9.15 -3.94 4.90
N LEU A 77 -7.87 -4.30 4.98
CA LEU A 77 -6.85 -3.45 5.61
C LEU A 77 -6.71 -2.10 4.90
N LEU A 78 -6.80 -2.08 3.56
CA LEU A 78 -6.72 -0.85 2.77
C LEU A 78 -8.01 -0.03 2.90
N ALA A 79 -9.17 -0.67 2.80
CA ALA A 79 -10.48 -0.04 2.95
C ALA A 79 -10.64 0.68 4.30
N ALA A 80 -9.97 0.19 5.36
CA ALA A 80 -9.97 0.78 6.69
C ALA A 80 -9.10 2.03 6.81
N THR A 81 -8.34 2.41 5.77
CA THR A 81 -7.46 3.59 5.81
C THR A 81 -8.17 4.82 5.24
N LYS A 82 -7.73 6.00 5.69
CA LYS A 82 -8.20 7.27 5.12
C LYS A 82 -7.70 7.53 3.70
N ASP A 83 -6.61 6.88 3.30
CA ASP A 83 -5.97 7.01 1.98
C ASP A 83 -6.39 5.89 1.01
N ASP A 84 -7.44 5.13 1.34
CA ASP A 84 -8.03 4.13 0.45
C ASP A 84 -8.42 4.76 -0.91
N PRO A 85 -7.89 4.24 -2.03
CA PRO A 85 -8.13 4.82 -3.35
C PRO A 85 -9.54 4.56 -3.89
N PHE A 86 -10.35 3.74 -3.23
CA PHE A 86 -11.69 3.29 -3.59
C PHE A 86 -11.74 2.36 -4.80
N LEU A 87 -10.83 2.46 -5.77
CA LEU A 87 -10.72 1.53 -6.89
C LEU A 87 -9.32 0.94 -6.97
N LEU A 88 -9.26 -0.36 -7.23
CA LEU A 88 -8.04 -1.09 -7.53
C LEU A 88 -8.19 -1.87 -8.81
N TRP A 89 -7.20 -1.78 -9.69
CA TRP A 89 -6.98 -2.70 -10.80
C TRP A 89 -6.05 -3.80 -10.30
N VAL A 90 -6.48 -5.04 -10.42
CA VAL A 90 -5.77 -6.21 -9.88
C VAL A 90 -5.54 -7.22 -11.00
N ARG A 91 -4.30 -7.61 -11.23
CA ARG A 91 -3.93 -8.72 -12.11
C ARG A 91 -3.29 -9.82 -11.28
N GLY A 92 -3.79 -11.02 -11.37
CA GLY A 92 -3.41 -12.14 -10.51
C GLY A 92 -4.31 -12.26 -9.28
N ALA A 93 -3.82 -12.90 -8.22
CA ALA A 93 -4.58 -13.16 -6.99
C ALA A 93 -4.07 -12.33 -5.81
N LEU A 94 -4.99 -11.70 -5.08
CA LEU A 94 -4.69 -11.01 -3.82
C LEU A 94 -4.39 -12.03 -2.71
N ALA A 95 -3.82 -11.54 -1.60
CA ALA A 95 -3.47 -12.38 -0.45
C ALA A 95 -4.69 -13.19 0.04
N PRO A 96 -4.58 -14.51 0.17
CA PRO A 96 -5.69 -15.35 0.63
C PRO A 96 -6.08 -15.05 2.08
N THR A 97 -5.15 -14.51 2.86
CA THR A 97 -5.34 -14.05 4.23
C THR A 97 -4.80 -12.62 4.34
N PRO A 98 -5.58 -11.59 3.97
CA PRO A 98 -5.12 -10.19 3.94
C PRO A 98 -4.55 -9.71 5.27
N GLU A 99 -5.05 -10.24 6.39
CA GLU A 99 -4.58 -9.94 7.75
C GLU A 99 -3.16 -10.42 8.01
N LYS A 100 -2.63 -11.36 7.22
CA LYS A 100 -1.25 -11.82 7.24
C LYS A 100 -0.48 -11.21 6.07
N SER A 101 -0.37 -9.88 6.05
CA SER A 101 0.39 -9.16 5.02
C SER A 101 1.36 -8.18 5.65
N VAL A 102 2.59 -8.12 5.12
CA VAL A 102 3.64 -7.21 5.53
C VAL A 102 4.15 -6.41 4.33
N ALA A 103 4.31 -5.10 4.47
CA ALA A 103 4.97 -4.29 3.46
C ALA A 103 6.49 -4.25 3.72
N ILE A 104 7.30 -4.66 2.75
CA ILE A 104 8.76 -4.61 2.83
C ILE A 104 9.26 -3.59 1.82
N ILE A 105 9.87 -2.53 2.33
CA ILE A 105 10.24 -1.35 1.55
C ILE A 105 11.67 -0.89 1.87
N GLY A 106 12.21 0.00 1.06
CA GLY A 106 13.50 0.62 1.37
C GLY A 106 14.13 1.34 0.18
N THR A 107 15.40 1.66 0.33
CA THR A 107 16.18 2.33 -0.70
C THR A 107 16.31 1.50 -1.98
N ARG A 108 16.45 2.20 -3.10
CA ARG A 108 16.75 1.57 -4.39
C ARG A 108 18.18 1.03 -4.49
N GLU A 109 19.05 1.46 -3.58
CA GLU A 109 20.47 1.11 -3.54
C GLU A 109 20.88 0.64 -2.14
N PRO A 110 20.36 -0.53 -1.68
CA PRO A 110 20.72 -1.05 -0.37
C PRO A 110 22.20 -1.45 -0.30
N THR A 111 22.80 -1.31 0.89
CA THR A 111 24.12 -1.87 1.17
C THR A 111 24.09 -3.40 1.06
N GLU A 112 25.24 -4.04 1.08
CA GLU A 112 25.32 -5.51 1.10
C GLU A 112 24.52 -6.08 2.30
N HIS A 113 24.69 -5.48 3.49
CA HIS A 113 23.90 -5.84 4.65
C HIS A 113 22.38 -5.61 4.45
N GLY A 114 21.99 -4.47 3.86
CA GLY A 114 20.61 -4.19 3.55
C GLY A 114 19.98 -5.23 2.62
N ARG A 115 20.72 -5.72 1.64
CA ARG A 115 20.30 -6.83 0.76
C ARG A 115 20.05 -8.11 1.55
N LEU A 116 21.02 -8.48 2.40
CA LEU A 116 20.93 -9.67 3.23
C LEU A 116 19.74 -9.62 4.21
N ILE A 117 19.51 -8.46 4.83
CA ILE A 117 18.37 -8.27 5.74
C ILE A 117 17.05 -8.33 4.98
N ALA A 118 16.95 -7.69 3.80
CA ALA A 118 15.74 -7.78 2.98
C ALA A 118 15.38 -9.23 2.64
N GLN A 119 16.36 -10.04 2.24
CA GLN A 119 16.16 -11.47 1.97
C GLN A 119 15.71 -12.22 3.23
N ARG A 120 16.45 -12.10 4.34
CA ARG A 120 16.20 -12.86 5.57
C ARG A 120 14.82 -12.54 6.16
N ILE A 121 14.46 -11.27 6.24
CA ILE A 121 13.19 -10.88 6.84
C ILE A 121 12.01 -11.24 5.91
N THR A 122 12.18 -11.15 4.60
CA THR A 122 11.18 -11.62 3.64
C THR A 122 10.93 -13.11 3.80
N ARG A 123 12.00 -13.91 3.80
CA ARG A 123 11.90 -15.37 4.01
C ARG A 123 11.21 -15.72 5.31
N PHE A 124 11.56 -15.03 6.40
CA PHE A 124 10.89 -15.21 7.69
C PHE A 124 9.38 -15.02 7.58
N PHE A 125 8.90 -13.93 6.99
CA PHE A 125 7.47 -13.70 6.86
C PHE A 125 6.78 -14.72 5.95
N VAL A 126 7.42 -15.11 4.84
CA VAL A 126 6.91 -16.17 3.96
C VAL A 126 6.77 -17.51 4.71
N GLU A 127 7.77 -17.90 5.49
CA GLU A 127 7.75 -19.13 6.32
C GLU A 127 6.65 -19.09 7.38
N GLN A 128 6.21 -17.90 7.82
CA GLN A 128 5.06 -17.72 8.72
C GLN A 128 3.71 -17.65 7.96
N GLY A 129 3.70 -17.88 6.65
CA GLY A 129 2.51 -17.84 5.81
C GLY A 129 1.98 -16.43 5.55
N TRP A 130 2.85 -15.42 5.61
CA TRP A 130 2.50 -14.03 5.34
C TRP A 130 2.72 -13.67 3.86
N SER A 131 1.82 -12.84 3.33
CA SER A 131 1.99 -12.22 2.02
C SER A 131 2.92 -11.01 2.13
N VAL A 132 3.80 -10.86 1.15
CA VAL A 132 4.73 -9.73 1.05
C VAL A 132 4.16 -8.69 0.10
N VAL A 133 3.96 -7.46 0.58
CA VAL A 133 3.55 -6.32 -0.23
C VAL A 133 4.76 -5.43 -0.48
N SER A 134 5.00 -5.03 -1.73
CA SER A 134 6.07 -4.09 -2.06
C SER A 134 5.78 -3.37 -3.39
N GLY A 135 6.70 -2.52 -3.87
CA GLY A 135 6.43 -1.61 -4.98
C GLY A 135 7.14 -1.93 -6.28
N LEU A 136 7.77 -3.09 -6.39
CA LEU A 136 8.53 -3.53 -7.56
C LEU A 136 9.66 -2.57 -8.00
N ALA A 137 10.05 -1.60 -7.16
CA ALA A 137 11.18 -0.72 -7.43
C ALA A 137 12.52 -1.48 -7.40
N LEU A 138 13.58 -0.89 -7.96
CA LEU A 138 14.93 -1.43 -7.77
C LEU A 138 15.29 -1.46 -6.28
N GLY A 139 16.25 -2.29 -5.89
CA GLY A 139 16.74 -2.41 -4.53
C GLY A 139 15.84 -3.22 -3.62
N CYS A 140 15.48 -2.68 -2.46
CA CYS A 140 14.78 -3.43 -1.41
C CYS A 140 13.48 -4.09 -1.88
N ASP A 141 12.67 -3.37 -2.68
CA ASP A 141 11.39 -3.87 -3.18
C ASP A 141 11.59 -5.10 -4.08
N GLY A 142 12.49 -4.98 -5.09
CA GLY A 142 12.78 -6.08 -6.00
C GLY A 142 13.38 -7.29 -5.28
N ILE A 143 14.23 -7.07 -4.27
CA ILE A 143 14.79 -8.13 -3.45
C ILE A 143 13.69 -8.84 -2.65
N ALA A 144 12.77 -8.09 -2.05
CA ALA A 144 11.66 -8.65 -1.30
C ALA A 144 10.74 -9.51 -2.19
N HIS A 145 10.38 -9.03 -3.38
CA HIS A 145 9.58 -9.81 -4.31
C HIS A 145 10.31 -11.07 -4.79
N GLN A 146 11.58 -10.94 -5.19
CA GLN A 146 12.38 -12.08 -5.64
C GLN A 146 12.50 -13.16 -4.56
N GLU A 147 12.83 -12.75 -3.32
CA GLU A 147 12.94 -13.69 -2.20
C GLU A 147 11.60 -14.34 -1.87
N ALA A 148 10.48 -13.61 -1.96
CA ALA A 148 9.16 -14.19 -1.73
C ALA A 148 8.83 -15.26 -2.79
N VAL A 149 9.13 -15.00 -4.07
CA VAL A 149 8.95 -15.98 -5.16
C VAL A 149 9.88 -17.19 -4.95
N ASP A 150 11.16 -16.97 -4.65
CA ASP A 150 12.14 -18.03 -4.45
C ASP A 150 11.78 -18.92 -3.25
N ALA A 151 11.19 -18.35 -2.22
CA ALA A 151 10.67 -19.05 -1.05
C ALA A 151 9.26 -19.67 -1.25
N ARG A 152 8.71 -19.59 -2.48
CA ARG A 152 7.35 -20.05 -2.84
C ARG A 152 6.24 -19.41 -2.00
N GLY A 153 6.45 -18.16 -1.58
CA GLY A 153 5.50 -17.35 -0.86
C GLY A 153 4.65 -16.49 -1.78
N HIS A 154 3.58 -15.95 -1.21
CA HIS A 154 2.69 -15.02 -1.90
C HIS A 154 3.24 -13.60 -1.83
N THR A 155 3.16 -12.86 -2.96
CA THR A 155 3.60 -11.45 -2.98
C THR A 155 2.73 -10.59 -3.90
N VAL A 156 2.53 -9.33 -3.49
CA VAL A 156 1.71 -8.34 -4.19
C VAL A 156 2.56 -7.12 -4.53
N ALA A 157 2.70 -6.83 -5.81
CA ALA A 157 3.41 -5.66 -6.29
C ALA A 157 2.44 -4.51 -6.56
N VAL A 158 2.57 -3.41 -5.82
CA VAL A 158 1.75 -2.20 -5.97
C VAL A 158 2.44 -1.25 -6.94
N MET A 159 1.78 -0.94 -8.06
CA MET A 159 2.33 -0.11 -9.12
C MET A 159 1.90 1.36 -8.98
N ALA A 160 2.79 2.28 -9.40
CA ALA A 160 2.51 3.71 -9.41
C ALA A 160 1.97 4.22 -10.76
N HIS A 161 1.46 3.33 -11.60
CA HIS A 161 0.90 3.59 -12.95
C HIS A 161 -0.10 2.50 -13.29
N GLY A 162 -0.83 2.63 -14.38
CA GLY A 162 -1.73 1.59 -14.88
C GLY A 162 -1.01 0.30 -15.25
N LEU A 163 -1.72 -0.83 -15.21
CA LEU A 163 -1.13 -2.17 -15.37
C LEU A 163 -0.80 -2.56 -16.83
N GLN A 164 -0.88 -1.62 -17.79
CA GLN A 164 -0.47 -1.84 -19.19
C GLN A 164 1.04 -2.07 -19.37
N THR A 165 1.84 -1.64 -18.40
CA THR A 165 3.31 -1.77 -18.44
C THR A 165 3.86 -2.21 -17.08
N VAL A 166 5.14 -2.59 -17.06
CA VAL A 166 5.89 -2.86 -15.83
C VAL A 166 7.07 -1.89 -15.75
N ALA A 167 7.13 -1.12 -14.66
CA ALA A 167 8.25 -0.24 -14.35
C ALA A 167 8.85 -0.59 -12.98
N PRO A 168 10.18 -0.71 -12.89
CA PRO A 168 11.17 -0.54 -13.96
C PRO A 168 11.15 -1.73 -14.94
N ALA A 169 11.51 -1.48 -16.20
CA ALA A 169 11.53 -2.51 -17.24
C ALA A 169 12.44 -3.70 -16.90
N LYS A 170 13.46 -3.50 -16.07
CA LYS A 170 14.34 -4.57 -15.55
C LYS A 170 13.60 -5.62 -14.72
N HIS A 171 12.46 -5.28 -14.15
CA HIS A 171 11.64 -6.16 -13.31
C HIS A 171 10.48 -6.82 -14.06
N ARG A 172 10.43 -6.77 -15.42
CA ARG A 172 9.37 -7.46 -16.20
C ARG A 172 9.31 -8.95 -15.89
N LYS A 173 10.47 -9.61 -15.91
CA LYS A 173 10.53 -11.04 -15.57
C LYS A 173 10.06 -11.31 -14.15
N LEU A 174 10.48 -10.48 -13.19
CA LEU A 174 10.05 -10.61 -11.81
C LEU A 174 8.52 -10.42 -11.66
N ALA A 175 7.93 -9.47 -12.40
CA ALA A 175 6.47 -9.28 -12.42
C ALA A 175 5.74 -10.51 -12.97
N GLU A 176 6.27 -11.15 -14.02
CA GLU A 176 5.74 -12.42 -14.55
C GLU A 176 5.88 -13.55 -13.53
N ASP A 177 7.03 -13.64 -12.85
CA ASP A 177 7.29 -14.65 -11.82
C ASP A 177 6.37 -14.49 -10.62
N ILE A 178 6.07 -13.26 -10.20
CA ILE A 178 5.05 -12.96 -9.17
C ILE A 178 3.69 -13.53 -9.57
N LEU A 179 3.23 -13.25 -10.80
CA LEU A 179 1.95 -13.76 -11.29
C LEU A 179 1.93 -15.28 -11.39
N ASN A 180 2.99 -15.88 -11.92
CA ASN A 180 3.13 -17.33 -12.06
C ASN A 180 3.19 -18.05 -10.70
N ALA A 181 3.70 -17.38 -9.66
CA ALA A 181 3.71 -17.87 -8.30
C ALA A 181 2.37 -17.68 -7.56
N GLY A 182 1.32 -17.21 -8.24
CA GLY A 182 0.01 -16.95 -7.65
C GLY A 182 -0.12 -15.64 -6.90
N GLY A 183 0.81 -14.72 -7.10
CA GLY A 183 0.76 -13.35 -6.57
C GLY A 183 -0.03 -12.38 -7.45
N ALA A 184 0.09 -11.08 -7.18
CA ALA A 184 -0.64 -10.05 -7.90
C ALA A 184 0.20 -8.82 -8.25
N LEU A 185 -0.19 -8.14 -9.34
CA LEU A 185 0.13 -6.75 -9.61
C LEU A 185 -1.12 -5.92 -9.35
N VAL A 186 -0.97 -4.84 -8.59
CA VAL A 186 -2.08 -3.99 -8.16
C VAL A 186 -1.79 -2.53 -8.50
N SER A 187 -2.80 -1.80 -8.94
CA SER A 187 -2.70 -0.36 -9.14
C SER A 187 -3.98 0.35 -8.74
N GLN A 188 -3.85 1.55 -8.21
CA GLN A 188 -4.96 2.48 -8.00
C GLN A 188 -5.23 3.38 -9.22
N TYR A 189 -4.51 3.17 -10.31
CA TYR A 189 -4.59 3.96 -11.51
C TYR A 189 -5.17 3.16 -12.67
N PRO A 190 -6.03 3.78 -13.50
CA PRO A 190 -6.63 3.10 -14.65
C PRO A 190 -5.56 2.65 -15.66
N ILE A 191 -5.90 1.62 -16.44
CA ILE A 191 -5.05 1.13 -17.53
C ILE A 191 -4.84 2.26 -18.53
N GLY A 192 -3.59 2.44 -18.99
CA GLY A 192 -3.18 3.55 -19.85
C GLY A 192 -2.60 4.75 -19.09
N ARG A 193 -2.70 4.79 -17.75
CA ARG A 193 -2.12 5.88 -16.96
C ARG A 193 -0.62 5.70 -16.78
N ASP A 194 0.15 6.67 -17.26
CA ASP A 194 1.61 6.72 -17.05
C ASP A 194 1.98 7.17 -15.64
N ALA A 195 3.20 6.81 -15.20
CA ALA A 195 3.72 7.19 -13.90
C ALA A 195 4.11 8.68 -13.86
N ILE A 196 3.70 9.37 -12.80
CA ILE A 196 4.17 10.71 -12.45
C ILE A 196 4.66 10.72 -10.98
N PRO A 197 5.53 11.66 -10.58
CA PRO A 197 6.17 11.65 -9.25
C PRO A 197 5.18 11.54 -8.08
N GLN A 198 4.06 12.24 -8.13
CA GLN A 198 3.06 12.23 -7.06
C GLN A 198 2.40 10.86 -6.85
N GLN A 199 2.32 10.05 -7.92
CA GLN A 199 1.73 8.71 -7.86
C GLN A 199 2.58 7.73 -7.04
N PHE A 200 3.90 7.92 -7.00
CA PHE A 200 4.77 7.09 -6.15
C PHE A 200 4.47 7.30 -4.67
N VAL A 201 4.21 8.54 -4.25
CA VAL A 201 3.84 8.85 -2.86
C VAL A 201 2.50 8.20 -2.49
N GLN A 202 1.51 8.26 -3.37
CA GLN A 202 0.21 7.63 -3.12
C GLN A 202 0.31 6.11 -3.12
N ARG A 203 1.07 5.53 -4.05
CA ARG A 203 1.35 4.10 -4.11
C ARG A 203 1.99 3.59 -2.81
N ASP A 204 2.95 4.34 -2.23
CA ASP A 204 3.60 3.98 -0.98
C ASP A 204 2.61 3.91 0.19
N LYS A 205 1.61 4.78 0.20
CA LYS A 205 0.50 4.71 1.16
C LYS A 205 -0.37 3.47 0.93
N THR A 206 -0.65 3.11 -0.33
CA THR A 206 -1.38 1.90 -0.68
C THR A 206 -0.63 0.65 -0.22
N GLN A 207 0.70 0.59 -0.38
CA GLN A 207 1.52 -0.51 0.17
C GLN A 207 1.32 -0.66 1.67
N ALA A 208 1.49 0.43 2.44
CA ALA A 208 1.26 0.42 3.87
C ALA A 208 -0.20 0.08 4.21
N GLY A 209 -1.15 0.54 3.38
CA GLY A 209 -2.58 0.28 3.54
C GLY A 209 -2.96 -1.19 3.35
N MET A 210 -2.26 -1.92 2.53
CA MET A 210 -2.50 -3.36 2.28
C MET A 210 -1.82 -4.29 3.28
N ALA A 211 -1.09 -3.77 4.28
CA ALA A 211 -0.28 -4.57 5.20
C ALA A 211 -0.58 -4.27 6.66
N GLN A 212 -0.35 -5.21 7.55
CA GLN A 212 -0.46 -5.04 9.02
C GLN A 212 0.64 -4.16 9.60
N GLY A 213 1.74 -4.04 8.89
CA GLY A 213 2.85 -3.20 9.26
C GLY A 213 3.87 -3.08 8.13
N VAL A 214 4.83 -2.23 8.34
CA VAL A 214 5.88 -1.92 7.37
C VAL A 214 7.24 -2.29 7.95
N VAL A 215 8.06 -2.98 7.17
CA VAL A 215 9.49 -3.16 7.41
C VAL A 215 10.24 -2.21 6.49
N MET A 216 10.86 -1.17 7.03
CA MET A 216 11.75 -0.27 6.31
C MET A 216 13.18 -0.76 6.41
N ILE A 217 13.66 -1.46 5.39
CA ILE A 217 14.99 -2.11 5.39
C ILE A 217 16.12 -1.08 5.59
N GLN A 218 16.22 -0.12 4.70
CA GLN A 218 17.16 1.01 4.78
C GLN A 218 16.57 2.24 4.11
N SER A 219 16.82 3.42 4.69
CA SER A 219 16.44 4.70 4.11
C SER A 219 17.38 5.81 4.54
N ASP A 220 17.63 6.77 3.65
CA ASP A 220 18.15 8.07 4.04
C ASP A 220 17.05 8.95 4.66
N LEU A 221 17.43 10.13 5.17
CA LEU A 221 16.51 11.04 5.87
C LEU A 221 15.43 11.66 4.96
N GLN A 222 15.58 11.56 3.64
CA GLN A 222 14.64 12.10 2.64
C GLN A 222 14.10 11.01 1.71
N GLY A 223 14.38 9.74 2.02
CA GLY A 223 14.02 8.59 1.19
C GLY A 223 12.52 8.45 0.99
N GLY A 224 12.14 7.98 -0.21
CA GLY A 224 10.74 7.72 -0.56
C GLY A 224 10.07 6.70 0.36
N SER A 225 10.81 5.71 0.87
CA SER A 225 10.32 4.72 1.84
C SER A 225 9.74 5.32 3.12
N LEU A 226 10.11 6.56 3.48
CA LEU A 226 9.50 7.27 4.60
C LEU A 226 8.00 7.56 4.38
N HIS A 227 7.50 7.59 3.14
CA HIS A 227 6.06 7.79 2.89
C HIS A 227 5.23 6.60 3.39
N ALA A 228 5.64 5.37 3.07
CA ALA A 228 4.98 4.17 3.58
C ALA A 228 5.19 4.00 5.10
N SER A 229 6.40 4.35 5.61
CA SER A 229 6.70 4.30 7.04
C SER A 229 5.77 5.22 7.85
N ARG A 230 5.59 6.47 7.39
CA ARG A 230 4.66 7.44 7.99
C ARG A 230 3.22 6.94 7.94
N ALA A 231 2.80 6.44 6.78
CA ALA A 231 1.45 5.92 6.58
C ALA A 231 1.16 4.74 7.51
N SER A 232 2.12 3.81 7.72
CA SER A 232 1.96 2.69 8.65
C SER A 232 1.61 3.17 10.06
N ILE A 233 2.40 4.11 10.60
CA ILE A 233 2.15 4.68 11.93
C ILE A 233 0.81 5.43 11.98
N GLU A 234 0.52 6.22 10.94
CA GLU A 234 -0.72 6.99 10.83
C GLU A 234 -1.97 6.11 10.77
N TYR A 235 -1.86 4.91 10.19
CA TYR A 235 -2.93 3.89 10.17
C TYR A 235 -2.99 3.07 11.47
N GLY A 236 -2.20 3.42 12.47
CA GLY A 236 -2.15 2.72 13.75
C GLY A 236 -1.42 1.38 13.70
N ARG A 237 -0.58 1.15 12.68
CA ARG A 237 0.17 -0.09 12.45
C ARG A 237 1.62 0.04 12.87
N TRP A 238 2.32 -1.08 13.02
CA TRP A 238 3.73 -1.08 13.40
C TRP A 238 4.67 -0.72 12.25
N LEU A 239 5.83 -0.15 12.60
CA LEU A 239 6.95 0.13 11.72
C LEU A 239 8.19 -0.59 12.26
N ALA A 240 8.66 -1.62 11.59
CA ALA A 240 9.88 -2.33 11.93
C ALA A 240 11.08 -1.73 11.18
N VAL A 241 12.16 -1.53 11.91
CA VAL A 241 13.37 -0.87 11.42
C VAL A 241 14.57 -1.73 11.80
N PRO A 242 15.24 -2.40 10.85
CA PRO A 242 16.48 -3.10 11.10
C PRO A 242 17.56 -2.13 11.60
N TYR A 243 18.26 -2.55 12.66
CA TYR A 243 19.37 -1.78 13.19
C TYR A 243 20.60 -1.93 12.29
N PRO A 244 21.26 -0.83 11.88
CA PRO A 244 22.40 -0.88 10.97
C PRO A 244 23.64 -1.54 11.58
N THR A 245 24.46 -2.16 10.73
CA THR A 245 25.73 -2.75 11.15
C THR A 245 26.75 -1.71 11.60
N GLU A 246 27.76 -2.15 12.38
CA GLU A 246 28.90 -1.32 12.73
C GLU A 246 29.66 -0.83 11.49
N GLN A 247 29.76 -1.67 10.46
CA GLN A 247 30.43 -1.29 9.20
C GLN A 247 29.70 -0.14 8.50
N ASP A 248 28.36 -0.22 8.34
CA ASP A 248 27.58 0.84 7.70
C ASP A 248 27.61 2.13 8.54
N ARG A 249 27.53 2.00 9.87
CA ARG A 249 27.65 3.15 10.81
C ARG A 249 29.03 3.79 10.74
N GLY A 250 30.10 3.00 10.76
CA GLY A 250 31.48 3.49 10.71
C GLY A 250 31.83 4.21 9.39
N ARG A 251 31.13 3.87 8.30
CA ARG A 251 31.23 4.54 6.99
C ARG A 251 30.32 5.74 6.85
N ASN A 252 29.52 6.03 7.86
CA ASN A 252 28.46 7.06 7.83
C ASN A 252 27.55 6.92 6.59
N GLU A 253 27.14 5.68 6.28
CA GLU A 253 26.36 5.34 5.10
C GLU A 253 25.04 6.17 5.04
N PRO A 254 24.80 6.96 3.98
CA PRO A 254 23.60 7.79 3.89
C PRO A 254 22.29 6.98 3.96
N LYS A 255 22.28 5.76 3.40
CA LYS A 255 21.08 4.92 3.27
C LYS A 255 20.60 4.29 4.59
N ILE A 256 21.31 4.49 5.69
CA ILE A 256 20.92 4.02 7.02
C ILE A 256 20.52 5.15 7.98
N GLN A 257 20.62 6.39 7.57
CA GLN A 257 20.47 7.53 8.50
C GLN A 257 19.06 7.63 9.10
N ALA A 258 18.02 7.29 8.32
CA ALA A 258 16.67 7.21 8.87
C ALA A 258 16.53 6.05 9.87
N ASN A 259 17.12 4.88 9.58
CA ASN A 259 17.13 3.75 10.49
C ASN A 259 17.82 4.11 11.82
N MET A 260 18.99 4.78 11.77
CA MET A 260 19.68 5.26 12.96
C MET A 260 18.84 6.25 13.77
N ARG A 261 18.21 7.23 13.09
CA ARG A 261 17.35 8.21 13.76
C ARG A 261 16.14 7.55 14.43
N LEU A 262 15.51 6.57 13.78
CA LEU A 262 14.39 5.85 14.38
C LEU A 262 14.82 4.92 15.52
N ALA A 263 16.03 4.36 15.46
CA ALA A 263 16.54 3.45 16.49
C ALA A 263 17.10 4.16 17.73
N GLU A 264 17.82 5.27 17.56
CA GLU A 264 18.60 5.92 18.62
C GLU A 264 18.28 7.40 18.82
N GLY A 265 17.55 8.02 17.89
CA GLY A 265 17.19 9.44 17.99
C GLY A 265 16.28 9.73 19.19
N ARG A 266 16.29 10.98 19.64
CA ARG A 266 15.33 11.48 20.63
C ARG A 266 13.90 11.40 20.07
N ASP A 267 12.90 11.35 20.92
CA ASP A 267 11.50 11.27 20.50
C ASP A 267 11.11 12.44 19.57
N THR A 268 11.62 13.66 19.84
CA THR A 268 11.42 14.82 18.97
C THR A 268 11.95 14.59 17.55
N GLU A 269 13.12 13.97 17.40
CA GLU A 269 13.75 13.68 16.10
C GLU A 269 13.03 12.55 15.35
N ARG A 270 12.53 11.56 16.08
CA ARG A 270 11.69 10.48 15.53
C ARG A 270 10.35 11.02 15.05
N MET A 271 9.71 11.88 15.86
CA MET A 271 8.47 12.56 15.52
C MET A 271 8.62 13.45 14.28
N GLU A 272 9.68 14.24 14.20
CA GLU A 272 9.99 15.07 13.05
C GLU A 272 10.15 14.23 11.77
N LEU A 273 10.98 13.17 11.84
CA LEU A 273 11.21 12.27 10.69
C LEU A 273 9.92 11.62 10.21
N LEU A 274 9.08 11.14 11.12
CA LEU A 274 7.81 10.50 10.81
C LEU A 274 6.65 11.50 10.64
N ARG A 275 6.88 12.79 10.84
CA ARG A 275 5.87 13.86 10.77
C ARG A 275 4.68 13.60 11.70
N LEU A 276 4.95 13.09 12.89
CA LEU A 276 3.93 12.84 13.90
C LEU A 276 3.55 14.12 14.63
N LYS A 277 2.27 14.26 14.94
CA LYS A 277 1.75 15.41 15.70
C LYS A 277 2.03 15.28 17.21
N ASP A 278 2.11 14.05 17.68
CA ASP A 278 2.36 13.69 19.08
C ASP A 278 3.15 12.38 19.17
N GLY A 279 3.52 12.00 20.38
CA GLY A 279 4.32 10.79 20.65
C GLY A 279 3.56 9.47 20.62
N ALA A 280 2.23 9.47 20.44
CA ALA A 280 1.40 8.25 20.56
C ALA A 280 1.81 7.14 19.55
N GLY A 281 2.32 7.53 18.37
CA GLY A 281 2.78 6.58 17.35
C GLY A 281 4.16 5.98 17.62
N LEU A 282 4.98 6.56 18.51
CA LEU A 282 6.37 6.12 18.72
C LEU A 282 6.47 4.70 19.30
N GLY A 283 5.52 4.29 20.13
CA GLY A 283 5.46 2.94 20.69
C GLY A 283 5.22 1.83 19.65
N ARG A 284 4.88 2.20 18.40
CA ARG A 284 4.69 1.26 17.29
C ARG A 284 5.96 1.01 16.47
N ILE A 285 7.07 1.67 16.82
CA ILE A 285 8.36 1.49 16.16
C ILE A 285 9.06 0.29 16.79
N LEU A 286 9.36 -0.73 15.98
CA LEU A 286 10.05 -1.95 16.37
C LEU A 286 11.47 -1.90 15.82
N VAL A 287 12.46 -1.68 16.67
CA VAL A 287 13.87 -1.76 16.28
C VAL A 287 14.29 -3.22 16.29
N LEU A 288 14.74 -3.73 15.14
CA LEU A 288 15.17 -5.12 14.96
C LEU A 288 16.70 -5.19 15.01
N ARG A 289 17.27 -5.68 16.13
CA ARG A 289 18.71 -5.79 16.36
C ARG A 289 19.27 -7.15 15.97
N SER A 290 18.41 -8.18 16.00
CA SER A 290 18.74 -9.55 15.63
C SER A 290 17.57 -10.23 14.91
N LYS A 291 17.78 -11.42 14.38
CA LYS A 291 16.71 -12.26 13.83
C LYS A 291 15.64 -12.65 14.87
N ASP A 292 16.02 -12.69 16.14
CA ASP A 292 15.12 -13.09 17.22
C ASP A 292 14.04 -12.00 17.47
N ASP A 293 14.31 -10.76 17.04
CA ASP A 293 13.33 -9.65 17.10
C ASP A 293 12.22 -9.76 16.04
N TYR A 294 12.37 -10.61 15.02
CA TYR A 294 11.37 -10.68 13.92
C TYR A 294 9.99 -11.14 14.42
N ALA A 295 9.96 -12.04 15.41
CA ALA A 295 8.73 -12.53 16.03
C ALA A 295 7.88 -11.40 16.63
N ARG A 296 8.50 -10.32 17.11
CA ARG A 296 7.81 -9.14 17.66
C ARG A 296 6.88 -8.48 16.65
N CYS A 297 7.19 -8.56 15.34
CA CYS A 297 6.30 -8.06 14.30
C CYS A 297 4.99 -8.85 14.22
N LEU A 298 5.04 -10.17 14.47
CA LEU A 298 3.86 -11.03 14.47
C LEU A 298 2.98 -10.77 15.71
N GLU A 299 3.59 -10.59 16.88
CA GLU A 299 2.91 -10.29 18.14
C GLU A 299 2.22 -8.95 18.12
N SER A 300 2.81 -7.95 17.45
CA SER A 300 2.29 -6.58 17.35
C SER A 300 1.03 -6.48 16.47
N THR A 301 0.67 -7.53 15.73
CA THR A 301 -0.57 -7.60 14.94
C THR A 301 -1.80 -7.98 15.76
N SER A 302 -1.62 -8.40 17.00
CA SER A 302 -2.70 -8.85 17.91
C SER A 302 -3.45 -7.70 18.61
N ALA A 303 -3.20 -6.42 18.26
CA ALA A 303 -3.90 -5.27 18.84
C ALA A 303 -5.26 -5.01 18.15
N PRO A 304 -6.25 -4.42 18.83
CA PRO A 304 -7.66 -4.74 18.73
C PRO A 304 -8.30 -4.52 17.37
N ALA A 305 -9.27 -5.38 17.07
CA ALA A 305 -10.25 -5.18 16.01
C ALA A 305 -10.85 -3.77 16.09
N ILE A 306 -10.91 -3.07 14.96
CA ILE A 306 -11.64 -1.81 14.82
C ILE A 306 -13.07 -2.05 15.32
N GLU A 307 -13.43 -1.42 16.43
CA GLU A 307 -14.83 -1.35 16.86
C GLU A 307 -15.64 -0.77 15.70
N LYS A 308 -16.55 -1.58 15.16
CA LYS A 308 -17.58 -1.08 14.24
C LYS A 308 -18.31 0.07 14.96
N PRO A 309 -18.52 1.21 14.30
CA PRO A 309 -19.43 2.21 14.86
C PRO A 309 -20.75 1.50 15.14
N ALA A 310 -21.21 1.59 16.38
CA ALA A 310 -22.44 0.98 16.82
C ALA A 310 -23.55 1.35 15.84
N SER A 311 -24.18 0.35 15.24
CA SER A 311 -25.43 0.52 14.51
C SER A 311 -26.41 1.14 15.51
N GLN A 312 -26.75 2.41 15.32
CA GLN A 312 -27.84 3.02 16.04
C GLN A 312 -29.08 2.18 15.75
N GLY A 313 -29.51 1.51 16.78
CA GLY A 313 -30.67 0.64 16.76
C GLY A 313 -31.87 1.38 16.22
N SER A 314 -32.56 0.71 15.30
CA SER A 314 -33.94 0.94 14.96
C SER A 314 -34.76 1.13 16.24
N MET A 315 -35.25 2.34 16.48
CA MET A 315 -36.48 2.54 17.20
C MET A 315 -37.51 3.10 16.21
N PHE A 316 -38.50 2.27 15.98
CA PHE A 316 -39.75 2.43 15.24
C PHE A 316 -39.71 2.41 13.73
#